data_584c090e8cf80b61d2802fb183e7d2fe
#
_entry.id   584c090e8cf80b61d2802fb183e7d2fe
#
_cell.length_a   1.000
_cell.length_b   1.000
_cell.length_c   1.000
_cell.angle_alpha   90.00
_cell.angle_beta   90.00
_cell.angle_gamma   90.00
#
_symmetry.space_group_name_H-M   'P 1'
#
loop_
_entity.id
_entity.type
_entity.pdbx_description
1 polymer ?
#
loop_
_entity_poly.entity_id
_entity_poly.type
_entity_poly.pdbx_seq_one_letter_code
_entity_poly.pdbx_strand_id
1 'polypeptide(L)'
;MTTLTAPVTPRERVTRLAAGRIAALQRGYLDDQSHAVAALARLRRGAGREAGQLPDLWALIDTGPLHETPDGARPLSESELVRAEDALHVALTLYALHQQSRRTGMYQADRPDRRRGVGAAVRRMMKPGEIDEAVHKRLVRAGTAPDLAVLAQRLRDIVVLLRREDIELDHALLAGQLYTWQWPGGADTVRREWGRSFHAWHDKSKDGAPASAGSDTTRSTDTDKDAS
;
A
#
# COMPACT_ATOMS: atom_id res chain seq x y z
N MET A 1 -29.91 -12.16 -19.76
CA MET A 1 -28.44 -12.24 -19.99
C MET A 1 -27.77 -12.38 -18.64
N THR A 2 -27.39 -13.60 -18.25
CA THR A 2 -26.69 -13.84 -16.99
C THR A 2 -25.23 -13.43 -17.18
N THR A 3 -24.83 -12.35 -16.56
CA THR A 3 -23.43 -11.93 -16.52
C THR A 3 -22.66 -12.98 -15.70
N LEU A 4 -21.91 -13.83 -16.37
CA LEU A 4 -20.94 -14.73 -15.75
C LEU A 4 -19.88 -13.88 -15.07
N THR A 5 -20.05 -13.63 -13.78
CA THR A 5 -18.99 -13.02 -12.94
C THR A 5 -17.82 -14.00 -12.89
N ALA A 6 -16.63 -13.55 -13.29
CA ALA A 6 -15.43 -14.39 -13.23
C ALA A 6 -15.22 -14.90 -11.79
N PRO A 7 -14.79 -16.16 -11.61
CA PRO A 7 -14.59 -16.73 -10.29
C PRO A 7 -13.54 -15.93 -9.51
N VAL A 8 -13.82 -15.71 -8.22
CA VAL A 8 -12.92 -14.97 -7.32
C VAL A 8 -11.63 -15.74 -7.12
N THR A 9 -10.51 -15.12 -7.47
CA THR A 9 -9.18 -15.74 -7.33
C THR A 9 -8.74 -15.85 -5.86
N PRO A 10 -7.83 -16.77 -5.51
CA PRO A 10 -7.26 -16.86 -4.17
C PRO A 10 -6.62 -15.53 -3.70
N ARG A 11 -5.90 -14.82 -4.57
CA ARG A 11 -5.34 -13.50 -4.29
C ARG A 11 -6.43 -12.49 -3.91
N GLU A 12 -7.53 -12.46 -4.66
CA GLU A 12 -8.65 -11.56 -4.36
C GLU A 12 -9.34 -11.90 -3.04
N ARG A 13 -9.46 -13.19 -2.68
CA ARG A 13 -10.00 -13.62 -1.39
C ARG A 13 -9.16 -13.08 -0.24
N VAL A 14 -7.84 -13.22 -0.32
CA VAL A 14 -6.89 -12.66 0.67
C VAL A 14 -7.02 -11.14 0.75
N THR A 15 -7.03 -10.45 -0.39
CA THR A 15 -7.16 -8.99 -0.45
C THR A 15 -8.47 -8.51 0.18
N ARG A 16 -9.60 -9.14 -0.14
CA ARG A 16 -10.92 -8.77 0.41
C ARG A 16 -10.99 -9.01 1.91
N LEU A 17 -10.48 -10.15 2.40
CA LEU A 17 -10.44 -10.44 3.83
C LEU A 17 -9.58 -9.40 4.58
N ALA A 18 -8.39 -9.11 4.07
CA ALA A 18 -7.53 -8.06 4.64
C ALA A 18 -8.23 -6.69 4.67
N ALA A 19 -8.88 -6.30 3.57
CA ALA A 19 -9.61 -5.04 3.49
C ALA A 19 -10.72 -4.92 4.55
N GLY A 20 -11.54 -5.96 4.69
CA GLY A 20 -12.61 -6.00 5.69
C GLY A 20 -12.09 -5.90 7.13
N ARG A 21 -11.05 -6.69 7.46
CA ARG A 21 -10.41 -6.70 8.78
C ARG A 21 -9.77 -5.35 9.12
N ILE A 22 -8.97 -4.82 8.21
CA ILE A 22 -8.27 -3.55 8.40
C ILE A 22 -9.27 -2.39 8.53
N ALA A 23 -10.30 -2.35 7.68
CA ALA A 23 -11.31 -1.31 7.75
C ALA A 23 -12.10 -1.33 9.08
N ALA A 24 -12.43 -2.54 9.59
CA ALA A 24 -13.09 -2.68 10.88
C ALA A 24 -12.19 -2.22 12.04
N LEU A 25 -10.93 -2.66 12.06
CA LEU A 25 -9.94 -2.24 13.06
C LEU A 25 -9.68 -0.74 13.02
N GLN A 26 -9.57 -0.15 11.82
CA GLN A 26 -9.36 1.28 11.66
C GLN A 26 -10.52 2.10 12.19
N ARG A 27 -11.76 1.76 11.83
CA ARG A 27 -12.94 2.43 12.37
C ARG A 27 -12.99 2.36 13.89
N GLY A 28 -12.90 1.15 14.45
CA GLY A 28 -12.92 0.98 15.90
C GLY A 28 -11.80 1.73 16.62
N TYR A 29 -10.61 1.81 16.03
CA TYR A 29 -9.49 2.54 16.59
C TYR A 29 -9.71 4.06 16.57
N LEU A 30 -10.21 4.59 15.45
CA LEU A 30 -10.50 6.02 15.32
C LEU A 30 -11.68 6.47 16.17
N ASP A 31 -12.62 5.56 16.45
CA ASP A 31 -13.74 5.75 17.37
C ASP A 31 -13.37 5.45 18.84
N ASP A 32 -12.09 5.26 19.14
CA ASP A 32 -11.54 4.97 20.48
C ASP A 32 -12.18 3.74 21.17
N GLN A 33 -12.59 2.74 20.37
CA GLN A 33 -13.16 1.51 20.90
C GLN A 33 -12.06 0.66 21.54
N SER A 34 -12.17 0.39 22.83
CA SER A 34 -11.14 -0.29 23.64
C SER A 34 -10.70 -1.64 23.07
N HIS A 35 -11.63 -2.42 22.50
CA HIS A 35 -11.30 -3.71 21.87
C HIS A 35 -10.43 -3.55 20.62
N ALA A 36 -10.67 -2.52 19.77
CA ALA A 36 -9.88 -2.25 18.59
C ALA A 36 -8.50 -1.71 18.95
N VAL A 37 -8.41 -0.83 19.95
CA VAL A 37 -7.14 -0.34 20.49
C VAL A 37 -6.30 -1.50 21.03
N ALA A 38 -6.90 -2.40 21.83
CA ALA A 38 -6.23 -3.57 22.36
C ALA A 38 -5.79 -4.55 21.26
N ALA A 39 -6.65 -4.80 20.25
CA ALA A 39 -6.32 -5.66 19.11
C ALA A 39 -5.11 -5.11 18.31
N LEU A 40 -5.09 -3.81 17.99
CA LEU A 40 -3.96 -3.19 17.30
C LEU A 40 -2.68 -3.22 18.15
N ALA A 41 -2.78 -3.00 19.47
CA ALA A 41 -1.62 -3.10 20.37
C ALA A 41 -1.00 -4.51 20.37
N ARG A 42 -1.83 -5.56 20.28
CA ARG A 42 -1.36 -6.96 20.18
C ARG A 42 -0.79 -7.25 18.80
N LEU A 43 -1.50 -6.93 17.71
CA LEU A 43 -1.05 -7.16 16.33
C LEU A 43 0.30 -6.49 16.04
N ARG A 44 0.52 -5.28 16.54
CA ARG A 44 1.77 -4.54 16.36
C ARG A 44 3.01 -5.31 16.81
N ARG A 45 2.90 -6.18 17.83
CA ARG A 45 4.02 -7.00 18.31
C ARG A 45 4.49 -8.04 17.28
N GLY A 46 3.61 -8.39 16.32
CA GLY A 46 3.90 -9.31 15.23
C GLY A 46 4.62 -8.68 14.04
N ALA A 47 4.73 -7.35 13.96
CA ALA A 47 5.33 -6.69 12.80
C ALA A 47 6.79 -7.08 12.60
N GLY A 48 7.09 -7.74 11.47
CA GLY A 48 8.41 -8.28 11.13
C GLY A 48 8.73 -9.62 11.77
N ARG A 49 7.75 -10.31 12.37
CA ARG A 49 7.88 -11.68 12.93
C ARG A 49 7.05 -12.65 12.11
N GLU A 50 7.43 -13.92 12.16
CA GLU A 50 6.71 -15.00 11.47
C GLU A 50 5.41 -15.38 12.22
N ALA A 51 4.38 -15.79 11.46
CA ALA A 51 3.07 -16.14 11.99
C ALA A 51 3.14 -17.28 13.03
N GLY A 52 3.96 -18.30 12.79
CA GLY A 52 4.12 -19.45 13.66
C GLY A 52 4.73 -19.12 15.04
N GLN A 53 5.40 -17.98 15.19
CA GLN A 53 6.00 -17.55 16.45
C GLN A 53 5.01 -16.85 17.40
N LEU A 54 3.80 -16.52 16.92
CA LEU A 54 2.83 -15.72 17.67
C LEU A 54 1.39 -16.29 17.58
N PRO A 55 1.16 -17.46 18.17
CA PRO A 55 -0.16 -18.10 18.12
C PRO A 55 -1.28 -17.27 18.78
N ASP A 56 -0.92 -16.37 19.70
CA ASP A 56 -1.87 -15.45 20.33
C ASP A 56 -2.49 -14.42 19.37
N LEU A 57 -1.96 -14.30 18.14
CA LEU A 57 -2.51 -13.43 17.10
C LEU A 57 -3.50 -14.13 16.17
N TRP A 58 -3.58 -15.46 16.15
CA TRP A 58 -4.43 -16.19 15.22
C TRP A 58 -5.91 -15.78 15.31
N ALA A 59 -6.45 -15.65 16.51
CA ALA A 59 -7.82 -15.20 16.72
C ALA A 59 -8.08 -13.75 16.28
N LEU A 60 -7.04 -12.89 16.24
CA LEU A 60 -7.16 -11.52 15.78
C LEU A 60 -7.07 -11.40 14.26
N ILE A 61 -6.28 -12.26 13.63
CA ILE A 61 -6.14 -12.34 12.18
C ILE A 61 -7.39 -12.98 11.59
N ASP A 62 -7.89 -14.06 12.24
CA ASP A 62 -9.10 -14.78 11.91
C ASP A 62 -9.22 -15.13 10.42
N THR A 63 -8.56 -16.21 10.06
CA THR A 63 -8.51 -16.75 8.69
C THR A 63 -9.72 -17.63 8.35
N GLY A 64 -10.67 -17.83 9.28
CA GLY A 64 -11.88 -18.65 9.10
C GLY A 64 -12.56 -18.47 7.73
N PRO A 65 -12.80 -17.24 7.24
CA PRO A 65 -13.44 -17.03 5.94
C PRO A 65 -12.65 -17.57 4.73
N LEU A 66 -11.37 -17.91 4.87
CA LEU A 66 -10.60 -18.54 3.79
C LEU A 66 -10.92 -20.02 3.62
N HIS A 67 -11.44 -20.68 4.67
CA HIS A 67 -11.87 -22.07 4.64
C HIS A 67 -13.28 -22.23 4.04
N GLU A 68 -14.07 -21.17 3.97
CA GLU A 68 -15.36 -21.15 3.31
C GLU A 68 -15.16 -21.09 1.79
N THR A 69 -16.04 -21.78 1.05
CA THR A 69 -15.98 -21.75 -0.42
C THR A 69 -17.10 -20.85 -0.93
N PRO A 70 -16.79 -19.64 -1.45
CA PRO A 70 -17.80 -18.78 -2.05
C PRO A 70 -18.45 -19.45 -3.27
N ASP A 71 -19.69 -19.10 -3.57
CA ASP A 71 -20.40 -19.59 -4.75
C ASP A 71 -19.60 -19.39 -6.03
N GLY A 72 -19.49 -20.43 -6.83
CA GLY A 72 -18.73 -20.42 -8.09
C GLY A 72 -17.19 -20.42 -7.95
N ALA A 73 -16.65 -20.49 -6.72
CA ALA A 73 -15.24 -20.64 -6.46
C ALA A 73 -14.88 -22.09 -6.10
N ARG A 74 -13.61 -22.43 -6.13
CA ARG A 74 -13.09 -23.69 -5.56
C ARG A 74 -12.57 -23.47 -4.14
N PRO A 75 -12.50 -24.52 -3.31
CA PRO A 75 -11.76 -24.48 -2.05
C PRO A 75 -10.29 -24.10 -2.28
N LEU A 76 -9.68 -23.44 -1.30
CA LEU A 76 -8.24 -23.25 -1.29
C LEU A 76 -7.54 -24.55 -0.92
N SER A 77 -6.44 -24.88 -1.58
CA SER A 77 -5.56 -25.97 -1.18
C SER A 77 -4.81 -25.61 0.10
N GLU A 78 -4.27 -26.61 0.80
CA GLU A 78 -3.47 -26.41 2.01
C GLU A 78 -2.32 -25.43 1.77
N SER A 79 -1.60 -25.58 0.66
CA SER A 79 -0.50 -24.66 0.31
C SER A 79 -0.96 -23.24 0.00
N GLU A 80 -2.20 -23.05 -0.46
CA GLU A 80 -2.80 -21.72 -0.65
C GLU A 80 -3.24 -21.12 0.68
N LEU A 81 -3.78 -21.92 1.60
CA LEU A 81 -4.16 -21.48 2.94
C LEU A 81 -2.95 -21.01 3.73
N VAL A 82 -1.88 -21.80 3.81
CA VAL A 82 -0.64 -21.38 4.50
C VAL A 82 -0.11 -20.05 3.96
N ARG A 83 -0.02 -19.89 2.64
CA ARG A 83 0.44 -18.64 2.04
C ARG A 83 -0.49 -17.46 2.31
N ALA A 84 -1.79 -17.72 2.36
CA ALA A 84 -2.80 -16.70 2.65
C ALA A 84 -2.71 -16.24 4.12
N GLU A 85 -2.54 -17.17 5.04
CA GLU A 85 -2.36 -16.90 6.47
C GLU A 85 -1.12 -16.09 6.75
N ASP A 86 0.01 -16.46 6.17
CA ASP A 86 1.27 -15.71 6.26
C ASP A 86 1.14 -14.30 5.68
N ALA A 87 0.50 -14.16 4.52
CA ALA A 87 0.28 -12.85 3.89
C ALA A 87 -0.61 -11.94 4.74
N LEU A 88 -1.69 -12.48 5.32
CA LEU A 88 -2.59 -11.77 6.23
C LEU A 88 -1.86 -11.37 7.52
N HIS A 89 -1.09 -12.27 8.12
CA HIS A 89 -0.29 -11.98 9.31
C HIS A 89 0.63 -10.78 9.07
N VAL A 90 1.43 -10.81 8.01
CA VAL A 90 2.35 -9.70 7.69
C VAL A 90 1.58 -8.42 7.44
N ALA A 91 0.52 -8.43 6.61
CA ALA A 91 -0.21 -7.22 6.25
C ALA A 91 -0.92 -6.58 7.44
N LEU A 92 -1.61 -7.37 8.29
CA LEU A 92 -2.34 -6.87 9.46
C LEU A 92 -1.40 -6.35 10.56
N THR A 93 -0.28 -7.02 10.79
CA THR A 93 0.70 -6.60 11.79
C THR A 93 1.43 -5.32 11.36
N LEU A 94 1.74 -5.17 10.06
CA LEU A 94 2.29 -3.94 9.48
C LEU A 94 1.27 -2.80 9.52
N TYR A 95 -0.03 -3.08 9.24
CA TYR A 95 -1.09 -2.09 9.40
C TYR A 95 -1.18 -1.61 10.85
N ALA A 96 -1.17 -2.51 11.83
CA ALA A 96 -1.24 -2.15 13.23
C ALA A 96 -0.05 -1.27 13.67
N LEU A 97 1.15 -1.53 13.15
CA LEU A 97 2.32 -0.67 13.33
C LEU A 97 2.14 0.70 12.68
N HIS A 98 1.54 0.74 11.48
CA HIS A 98 1.32 1.96 10.73
C HIS A 98 0.29 2.87 11.39
N GLN A 99 -0.82 2.31 11.89
CA GLN A 99 -1.89 3.06 12.55
C GLN A 99 -1.51 3.58 13.94
N GLN A 100 -0.46 3.04 14.56
CA GLN A 100 -0.07 3.40 15.93
C GLN A 100 0.06 4.90 16.14
N SER A 101 -0.68 5.44 17.12
CA SER A 101 -0.66 6.85 17.54
C SER A 101 -1.03 7.84 16.42
N ARG A 102 -1.76 7.38 15.39
CA ARG A 102 -2.29 8.25 14.34
C ARG A 102 -3.77 8.50 14.55
N ARG A 103 -4.18 9.75 14.40
CA ARG A 103 -5.58 10.20 14.53
C ARG A 103 -6.33 10.13 13.19
N THR A 104 -5.62 9.86 12.12
CA THR A 104 -6.15 9.64 10.77
C THR A 104 -5.96 8.19 10.36
N GLY A 105 -6.79 7.69 9.42
CA GLY A 105 -6.66 6.32 8.93
C GLY A 105 -5.43 6.16 8.05
N MET A 106 -4.53 5.26 8.45
CA MET A 106 -3.32 4.94 7.68
C MET A 106 -3.55 3.89 6.59
N TYR A 107 -4.70 3.24 6.57
CA TYR A 107 -5.17 2.43 5.47
C TYR A 107 -6.11 3.21 4.56
N GLN A 108 -5.78 3.22 3.29
CA GLN A 108 -6.63 3.76 2.23
C GLN A 108 -6.51 2.85 1.00
N ALA A 109 -7.63 2.47 0.41
CA ALA A 109 -7.62 1.63 -0.78
C ALA A 109 -6.94 2.34 -1.97
N ASP A 110 -6.15 1.57 -2.73
CA ASP A 110 -5.53 2.03 -3.99
C ASP A 110 -6.60 2.33 -5.03
N ARG A 111 -6.46 3.43 -5.74
CA ARG A 111 -7.37 3.86 -6.81
C ARG A 111 -6.57 4.35 -8.01
N PRO A 112 -7.14 4.28 -9.22
CA PRO A 112 -6.45 4.76 -10.42
C PRO A 112 -6.02 6.24 -10.35
N ASP A 113 -6.85 7.08 -9.73
CA ASP A 113 -6.63 8.51 -9.54
C ASP A 113 -5.77 8.84 -8.31
N ARG A 114 -5.62 7.87 -7.39
CA ARG A 114 -4.88 8.07 -6.12
C ARG A 114 -4.19 6.79 -5.68
N ARG A 115 -3.00 6.56 -6.23
CA ARG A 115 -2.22 5.36 -5.98
C ARG A 115 -1.69 5.28 -4.54
N ARG A 116 -1.90 4.12 -3.90
CA ARG A 116 -1.51 3.83 -2.51
C ARG A 116 -0.80 2.51 -2.31
N GLY A 117 -0.40 1.85 -3.40
CA GLY A 117 0.48 0.68 -3.31
C GLY A 117 1.88 1.07 -2.80
N VAL A 118 2.68 0.07 -2.42
CA VAL A 118 4.01 0.26 -1.81
C VAL A 118 4.92 1.18 -2.64
N GLY A 119 4.99 0.98 -3.95
CA GLY A 119 5.83 1.81 -4.83
C GLY A 119 5.42 3.28 -4.80
N ALA A 120 4.12 3.57 -4.93
CA ALA A 120 3.60 4.93 -4.89
C ALA A 120 3.76 5.57 -3.51
N ALA A 121 3.55 4.81 -2.42
CA ALA A 121 3.76 5.29 -1.06
C ALA A 121 5.22 5.68 -0.81
N VAL A 122 6.17 4.85 -1.26
CA VAL A 122 7.61 5.15 -1.18
C VAL A 122 7.97 6.37 -2.03
N ARG A 123 7.38 6.51 -3.23
CA ARG A 123 7.63 7.71 -4.07
C ARG A 123 7.15 9.00 -3.41
N ARG A 124 6.05 8.96 -2.67
CA ARG A 124 5.50 10.11 -1.93
C ARG A 124 6.38 10.59 -0.77
N MET A 125 7.31 9.78 -0.27
CA MET A 125 8.32 10.22 0.71
C MET A 125 9.41 11.11 0.09
N MET A 126 9.49 11.17 -1.25
CA MET A 126 10.51 11.90 -1.97
C MET A 126 9.96 13.23 -2.46
N LYS A 127 10.83 14.23 -2.62
CA LYS A 127 10.46 15.50 -3.23
C LYS A 127 9.99 15.30 -4.69
N PRO A 128 9.07 16.11 -5.17
CA PRO A 128 8.67 16.11 -6.57
C PRO A 128 9.88 16.34 -7.50
N GLY A 129 10.01 15.49 -8.53
CA GLY A 129 11.09 15.59 -9.51
C GLY A 129 12.46 15.06 -9.07
N GLU A 130 12.64 14.72 -7.79
CA GLU A 130 13.90 14.19 -7.25
C GLU A 130 13.74 12.73 -6.84
N ILE A 131 14.82 11.96 -6.92
CA ILE A 131 14.90 10.59 -6.37
C ILE A 131 15.81 10.63 -5.15
N ASP A 132 15.23 10.38 -3.98
CA ASP A 132 16.02 10.13 -2.76
C ASP A 132 16.59 8.70 -2.82
N GLU A 133 17.90 8.61 -3.06
CA GLU A 133 18.62 7.35 -3.17
C GLU A 133 18.48 6.46 -1.94
N ALA A 134 18.45 7.04 -0.74
CA ALA A 134 18.36 6.27 0.50
C ALA A 134 16.97 5.63 0.65
N VAL A 135 15.92 6.38 0.30
CA VAL A 135 14.53 5.89 0.30
C VAL A 135 14.33 4.87 -0.84
N HIS A 136 14.83 5.16 -2.05
CA HIS A 136 14.74 4.24 -3.19
C HIS A 136 15.43 2.90 -2.91
N LYS A 137 16.64 2.91 -2.34
CA LYS A 137 17.37 1.70 -1.95
C LYS A 137 16.58 0.83 -0.97
N ARG A 138 15.75 1.40 -0.10
CA ARG A 138 14.87 0.60 0.80
C ARG A 138 13.82 -0.18 0.02
N LEU A 139 13.20 0.45 -0.99
CA LEU A 139 12.25 -0.24 -1.87
C LEU A 139 12.92 -1.37 -2.65
N VAL A 140 14.09 -1.09 -3.23
CA VAL A 140 14.88 -2.11 -3.96
C VAL A 140 15.25 -3.27 -3.03
N ARG A 141 15.74 -2.99 -1.82
CA ARG A 141 16.06 -4.03 -0.82
C ARG A 141 14.83 -4.84 -0.44
N ALA A 142 13.66 -4.23 -0.26
CA ALA A 142 12.42 -4.97 -0.04
C ALA A 142 12.10 -5.86 -1.23
N GLY A 143 12.15 -5.32 -2.45
CA GLY A 143 11.92 -6.07 -3.69
C GLY A 143 12.89 -7.22 -3.95
N THR A 144 14.09 -7.18 -3.38
CA THR A 144 15.13 -8.25 -3.50
C THR A 144 15.24 -9.13 -2.26
N ALA A 145 14.20 -9.20 -1.42
CA ALA A 145 14.18 -10.10 -0.28
C ALA A 145 14.23 -11.57 -0.76
N PRO A 146 15.01 -12.43 -0.10
CA PRO A 146 15.12 -13.84 -0.47
C PRO A 146 13.88 -14.65 -0.09
N ASP A 147 13.19 -14.24 0.97
CA ASP A 147 12.02 -14.91 1.54
C ASP A 147 11.04 -13.91 2.16
N LEU A 148 9.89 -14.43 2.61
CA LEU A 148 8.83 -13.61 3.21
C LEU A 148 9.24 -13.01 4.56
N ALA A 149 10.03 -13.69 5.37
CA ALA A 149 10.45 -13.21 6.68
C ALA A 149 11.35 -11.97 6.55
N VAL A 150 12.34 -12.04 5.65
CA VAL A 150 13.21 -10.89 5.34
C VAL A 150 12.42 -9.77 4.67
N LEU A 151 11.46 -10.11 3.79
CA LEU A 151 10.57 -9.12 3.18
C LEU A 151 9.74 -8.38 4.23
N ALA A 152 9.13 -9.10 5.18
CA ALA A 152 8.33 -8.52 6.26
C ALA A 152 9.13 -7.52 7.11
N GLN A 153 10.39 -7.85 7.43
CA GLN A 153 11.29 -6.93 8.16
C GLN A 153 11.60 -5.67 7.34
N ARG A 154 11.91 -5.81 6.05
CA ARG A 154 12.21 -4.67 5.18
C ARG A 154 10.97 -3.78 4.94
N LEU A 155 9.78 -4.39 4.83
CA LEU A 155 8.52 -3.66 4.76
C LEU A 155 8.21 -2.94 6.08
N ARG A 156 8.53 -3.55 7.22
CA ARG A 156 8.42 -2.89 8.54
C ARG A 156 9.21 -1.59 8.58
N ASP A 157 10.45 -1.58 8.08
CA ASP A 157 11.27 -0.37 8.03
C ASP A 157 10.64 0.72 7.14
N ILE A 158 10.08 0.33 5.99
CA ILE A 158 9.35 1.24 5.10
C ILE A 158 8.13 1.80 5.81
N VAL A 159 7.29 0.96 6.42
CA VAL A 159 6.07 1.37 7.12
C VAL A 159 6.37 2.34 8.28
N VAL A 160 7.48 2.15 8.99
CA VAL A 160 7.91 3.11 10.04
C VAL A 160 8.19 4.50 9.46
N LEU A 161 8.78 4.57 8.27
CA LEU A 161 9.01 5.85 7.58
C LEU A 161 7.69 6.45 7.08
N LEU A 162 6.84 5.65 6.41
CA LEU A 162 5.51 6.11 5.95
C LEU A 162 4.69 6.68 7.11
N ARG A 163 4.74 6.03 8.28
CA ARG A 163 4.06 6.51 9.48
C ARG A 163 4.59 7.87 9.94
N ARG A 164 5.90 8.12 9.87
CA ARG A 164 6.50 9.41 10.26
C ARG A 164 6.03 10.55 9.37
N GLU A 165 5.86 10.26 8.09
CA GLU A 165 5.46 11.23 7.07
C GLU A 165 3.93 11.29 6.85
N ASP A 166 3.12 10.61 7.67
CA ASP A 166 1.66 10.52 7.54
C ASP A 166 1.19 10.07 6.14
N ILE A 167 1.93 9.15 5.51
CA ILE A 167 1.65 8.65 4.17
C ILE A 167 0.87 7.35 4.26
N GLU A 168 -0.37 7.34 3.79
CA GLU A 168 -1.24 6.16 3.81
C GLU A 168 -0.76 5.08 2.84
N LEU A 169 -1.08 3.82 3.15
CA LEU A 169 -0.77 2.63 2.36
C LEU A 169 -2.01 1.73 2.22
N ASP A 170 -2.18 1.10 1.06
CA ASP A 170 -3.14 0.02 0.88
C ASP A 170 -2.55 -1.32 1.36
N HIS A 171 -2.82 -1.63 2.64
CA HIS A 171 -2.37 -2.89 3.24
C HIS A 171 -3.17 -4.10 2.75
N ALA A 172 -4.37 -3.91 2.19
CA ALA A 172 -5.14 -5.00 1.60
C ALA A 172 -4.56 -5.40 0.24
N LEU A 173 -4.18 -4.43 -0.60
CA LEU A 173 -3.40 -4.68 -1.81
C LEU A 173 -2.07 -5.37 -1.46
N LEU A 174 -1.39 -4.89 -0.41
CA LEU A 174 -0.16 -5.50 0.07
C LEU A 174 -0.37 -6.97 0.47
N ALA A 175 -1.47 -7.33 1.17
CA ALA A 175 -1.78 -8.72 1.50
C ALA A 175 -1.87 -9.61 0.26
N GLY A 176 -2.60 -9.17 -0.77
CA GLY A 176 -2.67 -9.87 -2.05
C GLY A 176 -1.31 -9.99 -2.77
N GLN A 177 -0.47 -8.97 -2.64
CA GLN A 177 0.90 -8.98 -3.18
C GLN A 177 1.82 -9.95 -2.42
N LEU A 178 1.72 -9.99 -1.09
CA LEU A 178 2.47 -10.93 -0.25
C LEU A 178 2.05 -12.39 -0.51
N TYR A 179 0.76 -12.65 -0.73
CA TYR A 179 0.28 -13.95 -1.19
C TYR A 179 0.92 -14.35 -2.52
N THR A 180 0.92 -13.43 -3.49
CA THR A 180 1.54 -13.66 -4.80
C THR A 180 3.05 -13.86 -4.70
N TRP A 181 3.73 -13.10 -3.83
CA TRP A 181 5.17 -13.16 -3.64
C TRP A 181 5.68 -14.58 -3.33
N GLN A 182 4.93 -15.36 -2.59
CA GLN A 182 5.30 -16.70 -2.12
C GLN A 182 5.21 -17.78 -3.21
N TRP A 183 4.76 -17.44 -4.42
CA TRP A 183 4.69 -18.37 -5.55
C TRP A 183 5.93 -18.29 -6.44
N PRO A 184 6.31 -19.37 -7.14
CA PRO A 184 7.36 -19.31 -8.16
C PRO A 184 7.10 -18.17 -9.16
N GLY A 185 8.09 -17.28 -9.35
CA GLY A 185 7.95 -16.08 -10.19
C GLY A 185 7.07 -14.95 -9.61
N GLY A 186 6.43 -15.17 -8.46
CA GLY A 186 5.57 -14.19 -7.81
C GLY A 186 6.31 -12.95 -7.35
N ALA A 187 7.53 -13.11 -6.83
CA ALA A 187 8.39 -12.00 -6.43
C ALA A 187 8.66 -11.05 -7.61
N ASP A 188 8.91 -11.58 -8.81
CA ASP A 188 9.13 -10.77 -10.02
C ASP A 188 7.88 -10.00 -10.43
N THR A 189 6.72 -10.63 -10.28
CA THR A 189 5.43 -10.00 -10.57
C THR A 189 5.19 -8.82 -9.63
N VAL A 190 5.38 -9.02 -8.33
CA VAL A 190 5.19 -7.98 -7.31
C VAL A 190 6.21 -6.84 -7.47
N ARG A 191 7.47 -7.15 -7.77
CA ARG A 191 8.49 -6.13 -8.09
C ARG A 191 8.07 -5.25 -9.25
N ARG A 192 7.53 -5.84 -10.33
CA ARG A 192 7.02 -5.06 -11.46
C ARG A 192 5.81 -4.21 -11.09
N GLU A 193 4.90 -4.71 -10.24
CA GLU A 193 3.77 -3.92 -9.71
C GLU A 193 4.26 -2.71 -8.90
N TRP A 194 5.24 -2.91 -8.01
CA TRP A 194 5.82 -1.83 -7.22
C TRP A 194 6.57 -0.81 -8.07
N GLY A 195 7.37 -1.26 -9.03
CA GLY A 195 8.07 -0.37 -9.96
C GLY A 195 7.10 0.48 -10.78
N ARG A 196 6.05 -0.14 -11.35
CA ARG A 196 5.04 0.62 -12.09
C ARG A 196 4.33 1.64 -11.22
N SER A 197 3.92 1.28 -10.00
CA SER A 197 3.24 2.22 -9.09
C SER A 197 4.17 3.33 -8.60
N PHE A 198 5.47 3.08 -8.46
CA PHE A 198 6.48 4.09 -8.14
C PHE A 198 6.62 5.13 -9.26
N HIS A 199 6.68 4.70 -10.52
CA HIS A 199 6.83 5.59 -11.67
C HIS A 199 5.52 6.24 -12.13
N ALA A 200 4.38 5.60 -11.91
CA ALA A 200 3.07 6.13 -12.29
C ALA A 200 2.55 7.24 -11.33
N TRP A 201 3.25 7.48 -10.21
CA TRP A 201 2.87 8.56 -9.31
C TRP A 201 3.31 9.91 -9.91
N HIS A 202 2.32 10.76 -10.19
CA HIS A 202 2.53 12.14 -10.65
C HIS A 202 2.07 13.11 -9.57
N ASP A 203 2.86 14.12 -9.32
CA ASP A 203 2.48 15.21 -8.42
C ASP A 203 1.49 16.13 -9.15
N LYS A 204 0.20 16.00 -8.82
CA LYS A 204 -0.87 16.84 -9.40
C LYS A 204 -0.71 18.33 -9.10
N SER A 205 0.20 18.73 -8.20
CA SER A 205 0.47 20.13 -7.92
C SER A 205 1.16 20.89 -9.08
N LYS A 206 1.71 20.14 -10.07
CA LYS A 206 2.32 20.77 -11.26
C LYS A 206 1.36 20.99 -12.43
N ASP A 207 0.22 20.31 -12.47
CA ASP A 207 -0.75 20.42 -13.58
C ASP A 207 -1.72 21.60 -13.42
N GLY A 208 -1.62 22.37 -12.33
CA GLY A 208 -2.53 23.47 -12.01
C GLY A 208 -1.94 24.89 -12.16
N ALA A 209 -0.73 25.08 -12.66
CA ALA A 209 -0.20 26.40 -12.96
C ALA A 209 -0.70 26.85 -14.34
N PRO A 210 -1.58 27.89 -14.45
CA PRO A 210 -1.93 28.43 -15.75
C PRO A 210 -0.67 29.01 -16.39
N ALA A 211 -0.39 28.61 -17.62
CA ALA A 211 0.63 29.22 -18.44
C ALA A 211 0.35 30.74 -18.47
N SER A 212 1.22 31.52 -17.84
CA SER A 212 1.19 32.97 -17.95
C SER A 212 1.42 33.32 -19.40
N ALA A 213 0.35 33.77 -20.07
CA ALA A 213 0.41 34.33 -21.39
C ALA A 213 1.36 35.54 -21.37
N GLY A 214 2.51 35.38 -21.98
CA GLY A 214 3.38 36.49 -22.31
C GLY A 214 2.65 37.44 -23.25
N SER A 215 2.17 38.56 -22.74
CA SER A 215 1.71 39.67 -23.57
C SER A 215 2.96 40.39 -24.07
N ASP A 216 3.33 40.05 -25.28
CA ASP A 216 4.22 40.83 -26.15
C ASP A 216 3.47 42.10 -26.55
N THR A 217 3.84 43.22 -25.96
CA THR A 217 3.39 44.55 -26.40
C THR A 217 4.57 45.26 -27.01
N THR A 218 4.79 44.96 -28.28
CA THR A 218 5.52 45.85 -29.20
C THR A 218 4.78 47.18 -29.28
N ARG A 219 5.35 48.22 -28.78
CA ARG A 219 4.94 49.59 -29.07
C ARG A 219 6.03 50.32 -29.79
N SER A 220 5.96 50.30 -31.12
CA SER A 220 6.55 51.30 -31.99
C SER A 220 5.96 52.68 -31.65
N THR A 221 6.83 53.63 -31.38
CA THR A 221 6.50 55.03 -31.64
C THR A 221 7.74 55.68 -32.30
N ASP A 222 7.61 55.78 -33.58
CA ASP A 222 8.23 56.73 -34.45
C ASP A 222 7.75 58.15 -34.05
N THR A 223 8.65 59.09 -33.84
CA THR A 223 8.35 60.51 -34.02
C THR A 223 9.66 61.26 -34.26
N ASP A 224 9.76 61.64 -35.47
CA ASP A 224 10.54 62.60 -36.15
C ASP A 224 10.37 63.99 -35.49
N LYS A 225 11.41 64.82 -35.63
CA LYS A 225 11.52 66.24 -35.88
C LYS A 225 12.50 67.02 -35.02
N ASP A 226 13.55 67.39 -35.67
CA ASP A 226 13.92 68.77 -36.12
C ASP A 226 14.38 69.79 -35.08
N ALA A 227 15.51 70.40 -35.48
CA ALA A 227 15.91 71.82 -35.46
C ALA A 227 16.67 72.35 -34.23
N SER A 228 17.84 72.68 -34.45
CA SER A 228 18.69 73.88 -34.46
C SER A 228 20.08 73.62 -33.95
#